data_9056955cb7bfd3fc3a5e3589e333f183
#
_entry.id   9056955cb7bfd3fc3a5e3589e333f183
#
_cell.length_a   1.000
_cell.length_b   1.000
_cell.length_c   1.000
_cell.angle_alpha   90.00
_cell.angle_beta   90.00
_cell.angle_gamma   90.00
#
_symmetry.space_group_name_H-M   'P 1'
#
loop_
_entity.id
_entity.type
_entity.pdbx_description
1 polymer ?
#
loop_
_entity_poly.entity_id
_entity_poly.type
_entity_poly.pdbx_seq_one_letter_code
_entity_poly.pdbx_strand_id
1 'polypeptide(L)'
;MFTGIVTDIGEVLSVKARADNLHRLKIACGYPRLGIADGASIACSGVCLTVVGAGEEDARTWFAADAAAETLRLTTAATWRHGSRLNLERALKIGDELGGHLVSGHVDGIAEVIAREDLPETARLGFRAPPALARFIAQKGSVALDGVSLTVNEVADDTFAVLVIPHTLQATTFGALRVGDKVNLEVDQMARYAARLMEGR
;
A
#
# COMPACT_ATOMS: atom_id res chain seq x y z
N MET A 1 10.49 2.35 6.61
CA MET A 1 9.41 3.19 7.19
C MET A 1 8.96 4.18 6.14
N PHE A 2 7.66 4.43 6.09
CA PHE A 2 6.95 5.27 5.13
C PHE A 2 5.96 6.17 5.87
N THR A 3 5.32 7.08 5.16
CA THR A 3 4.32 8.02 5.73
C THR A 3 2.90 7.72 5.28
N GLY A 4 2.74 6.89 4.25
CA GLY A 4 1.48 6.70 3.55
C GLY A 4 1.12 7.86 2.62
N ILE A 5 2.09 8.70 2.27
CA ILE A 5 1.95 9.73 1.24
C ILE A 5 2.56 9.19 -0.05
N VAL A 6 1.69 8.77 -0.95
CA VAL A 6 2.10 8.25 -2.27
C VAL A 6 2.73 9.37 -3.08
N THR A 7 3.91 9.08 -3.64
CA THR A 7 4.68 10.08 -4.40
C THR A 7 4.78 9.75 -5.89
N ASP A 8 4.34 8.56 -6.30
CA ASP A 8 4.33 8.14 -7.71
C ASP A 8 3.36 6.97 -7.92
N ILE A 9 2.97 6.74 -9.18
CA ILE A 9 2.23 5.54 -9.60
C ILE A 9 3.10 4.77 -10.59
N GLY A 10 3.64 3.65 -10.14
CA GLY A 10 4.43 2.75 -10.97
C GLY A 10 3.59 1.79 -11.78
N GLU A 11 4.24 1.16 -12.76
CA GLU A 11 3.66 0.14 -13.62
C GLU A 11 4.51 -1.14 -13.58
N VAL A 12 3.90 -2.28 -13.34
CA VAL A 12 4.59 -3.58 -13.40
C VAL A 12 4.93 -3.91 -14.85
N LEU A 13 6.22 -3.95 -15.16
CA LEU A 13 6.73 -4.31 -16.49
C LEU A 13 6.85 -5.82 -16.68
N SER A 14 7.20 -6.55 -15.63
CA SER A 14 7.25 -8.01 -15.67
C SER A 14 7.19 -8.62 -14.27
N VAL A 15 6.66 -9.83 -14.21
CA VAL A 15 6.67 -10.70 -13.03
C VAL A 15 7.31 -12.02 -13.46
N LYS A 16 8.38 -12.43 -12.78
CA LYS A 16 9.08 -13.70 -13.04
C LYS A 16 9.05 -14.56 -11.79
N ALA A 17 8.32 -15.66 -11.83
CA ALA A 17 8.36 -16.67 -10.78
C ALA A 17 9.78 -17.28 -10.70
N ARG A 18 10.25 -17.50 -9.46
CA ARG A 18 11.52 -18.10 -9.11
C ARG A 18 11.30 -19.26 -8.13
N ALA A 19 12.38 -19.94 -7.75
CA ALA A 19 12.32 -20.96 -6.70
C ALA A 19 11.77 -20.39 -5.39
N ASP A 20 11.29 -21.26 -4.52
CA ASP A 20 10.81 -20.95 -3.16
C ASP A 20 9.62 -19.98 -3.13
N ASN A 21 8.75 -20.02 -4.14
CA ASN A 21 7.61 -19.11 -4.31
C ASN A 21 8.01 -17.63 -4.25
N LEU A 22 9.15 -17.28 -4.81
CA LEU A 22 9.61 -15.91 -4.91
C LEU A 22 9.24 -15.34 -6.27
N HIS A 23 8.66 -14.14 -6.32
CA HIS A 23 8.40 -13.42 -7.57
C HIS A 23 9.38 -12.25 -7.70
N ARG A 24 10.19 -12.23 -8.77
CA ARG A 24 10.95 -11.06 -9.18
C ARG A 24 10.06 -10.14 -9.99
N LEU A 25 9.86 -8.93 -9.49
CA LEU A 25 9.10 -7.86 -10.12
C LEU A 25 10.07 -6.88 -10.79
N LYS A 26 9.71 -6.37 -11.98
CA LYS A 26 10.33 -5.19 -12.60
C LYS A 26 9.23 -4.14 -12.69
N ILE A 27 9.45 -2.96 -12.09
CA ILE A 27 8.44 -1.91 -11.94
C ILE A 27 9.01 -0.62 -12.52
N ALA A 28 8.31 -0.01 -13.48
CA ALA A 28 8.63 1.33 -13.98
C ALA A 28 8.12 2.39 -13.01
N CYS A 29 8.86 3.48 -12.88
CA CYS A 29 8.50 4.60 -11.99
C CYS A 29 9.00 5.93 -12.55
N GLY A 30 8.46 7.03 -12.01
CA GLY A 30 8.89 8.40 -12.31
C GLY A 30 10.06 8.89 -11.45
N TYR A 31 10.57 8.08 -10.53
CA TYR A 31 11.71 8.49 -9.70
C TYR A 31 13.00 8.61 -10.52
N PRO A 32 13.84 9.64 -10.26
CA PRO A 32 15.16 9.70 -10.85
C PRO A 32 15.99 8.46 -10.54
N ARG A 33 16.63 7.86 -11.55
CA ARG A 33 17.45 6.64 -11.37
C ARG A 33 18.48 6.76 -10.24
N LEU A 34 19.15 7.91 -10.15
CA LEU A 34 20.16 8.20 -9.12
C LEU A 34 19.56 8.21 -7.69
N GLY A 35 18.25 8.36 -7.56
CA GLY A 35 17.54 8.31 -6.28
C GLY A 35 17.19 6.91 -5.80
N ILE A 36 17.51 5.85 -6.57
CA ILE A 36 17.16 4.46 -6.25
C ILE A 36 18.45 3.68 -6.05
N ALA A 37 18.79 3.38 -4.79
CA ALA A 37 19.94 2.56 -4.43
C ALA A 37 19.55 1.08 -4.29
N ASP A 38 20.47 0.18 -4.61
CA ASP A 38 20.31 -1.23 -4.28
C ASP A 38 20.23 -1.39 -2.76
N GLY A 39 19.32 -2.25 -2.30
CA GLY A 39 19.01 -2.43 -0.88
C GLY A 39 18.05 -1.38 -0.30
N ALA A 40 17.68 -0.34 -1.04
CA ALA A 40 16.66 0.62 -0.60
C ALA A 40 15.29 -0.04 -0.51
N SER A 41 14.43 0.49 0.38
CA SER A 41 13.03 0.08 0.46
C SER A 41 12.13 1.02 -0.33
N ILE A 42 11.22 0.45 -1.11
CA ILE A 42 10.12 1.15 -1.78
C ILE A 42 8.83 0.43 -1.41
N ALA A 43 7.83 1.19 -0.91
CA ALA A 43 6.49 0.67 -0.74
C ALA A 43 5.80 0.62 -2.10
N CYS A 44 5.29 -0.56 -2.46
CA CYS A 44 4.55 -0.83 -3.69
C CYS A 44 3.13 -1.22 -3.30
N SER A 45 2.14 -0.36 -3.54
CA SER A 45 0.78 -0.50 -3.00
C SER A 45 0.81 -0.92 -1.52
N GLY A 46 1.62 -0.24 -0.71
CA GLY A 46 1.79 -0.50 0.72
C GLY A 46 2.69 -1.67 1.08
N VAL A 47 3.14 -2.47 0.12
CA VAL A 47 4.07 -3.59 0.38
C VAL A 47 5.50 -3.08 0.37
N CYS A 48 6.22 -3.18 1.49
CA CYS A 48 7.64 -2.84 1.57
C CYS A 48 8.47 -3.87 0.79
N LEU A 49 9.10 -3.43 -0.29
CA LEU A 49 9.97 -4.27 -1.12
C LEU A 49 11.39 -3.70 -1.16
N THR A 50 12.37 -4.59 -1.10
CA THR A 50 13.78 -4.22 -1.21
C THR A 50 14.20 -4.19 -2.68
N VAL A 51 14.79 -3.09 -3.11
CA VAL A 51 15.35 -2.95 -4.45
C VAL A 51 16.56 -3.86 -4.59
N VAL A 52 16.57 -4.69 -5.63
CA VAL A 52 17.67 -5.62 -5.97
C VAL A 52 18.34 -5.26 -7.30
N GLY A 53 17.96 -4.17 -7.89
CA GLY A 53 18.55 -3.58 -9.10
C GLY A 53 17.65 -2.49 -9.64
N ALA A 54 18.23 -1.53 -10.33
CA ALA A 54 17.50 -0.45 -10.97
C ALA A 54 18.24 0.00 -12.24
N GLY A 55 17.51 0.54 -13.20
CA GLY A 55 18.05 1.00 -14.46
C GLY A 55 17.12 1.94 -15.20
N GLU A 56 17.50 2.26 -16.41
CA GLU A 56 16.68 3.03 -17.36
C GLU A 56 16.50 2.23 -18.64
N GLU A 57 15.33 2.26 -19.23
CA GLU A 57 14.98 1.63 -20.49
C GLU A 57 13.90 2.50 -21.18
N ASP A 58 14.09 2.84 -22.44
CA ASP A 58 13.19 3.68 -23.21
C ASP A 58 12.84 5.01 -22.50
N ALA A 59 13.87 5.67 -21.92
CA ALA A 59 13.76 6.89 -21.13
C ALA A 59 12.84 6.76 -19.87
N ARG A 60 12.54 5.56 -19.42
CA ARG A 60 11.80 5.30 -18.17
C ARG A 60 12.72 4.65 -17.14
N THR A 61 12.73 5.16 -15.94
CA THR A 61 13.37 4.51 -14.79
C THR A 61 12.57 3.28 -14.38
N TRP A 62 13.29 2.23 -14.04
CA TRP A 62 12.70 1.03 -13.45
C TRP A 62 13.55 0.54 -12.27
N PHE A 63 12.91 -0.18 -11.38
CA PHE A 63 13.58 -0.96 -10.34
C PHE A 63 13.06 -2.40 -10.33
N ALA A 64 13.89 -3.30 -9.82
CA ALA A 64 13.52 -4.69 -9.57
C ALA A 64 13.47 -4.95 -8.07
N ALA A 65 12.50 -5.75 -7.65
CA ALA A 65 12.34 -6.17 -6.26
C ALA A 65 11.83 -7.61 -6.20
N ASP A 66 12.06 -8.27 -5.07
CA ASP A 66 11.61 -9.65 -4.84
C ASP A 66 10.48 -9.67 -3.81
N ALA A 67 9.35 -10.27 -4.18
CA ALA A 67 8.24 -10.58 -3.30
C ALA A 67 8.35 -12.05 -2.87
N ALA A 68 8.56 -12.29 -1.58
CA ALA A 68 8.69 -13.63 -1.01
C ALA A 68 7.33 -14.28 -0.75
N ALA A 69 7.33 -15.58 -0.45
CA ALA A 69 6.13 -16.39 -0.30
C ALA A 69 5.10 -15.78 0.68
N GLU A 70 5.53 -15.25 1.82
CA GLU A 70 4.64 -14.62 2.81
C GLU A 70 4.01 -13.34 2.25
N THR A 71 4.78 -12.51 1.54
CA THR A 71 4.26 -11.33 0.85
C THR A 71 3.19 -11.72 -0.16
N LEU A 72 3.44 -12.74 -0.98
CA LEU A 72 2.47 -13.21 -1.96
C LEU A 72 1.20 -13.78 -1.31
N ARG A 73 1.33 -14.41 -0.13
CA ARG A 73 0.19 -14.99 0.60
C ARG A 73 -0.72 -13.93 1.22
N LEU A 74 -0.16 -12.86 1.76
CA LEU A 74 -0.89 -11.86 2.56
C LEU A 74 -1.35 -10.64 1.76
N THR A 75 -0.82 -10.44 0.55
CA THR A 75 -1.01 -9.19 -0.17
C THR A 75 -1.55 -9.40 -1.58
N THR A 76 -1.97 -8.32 -2.21
CA THR A 76 -2.38 -8.33 -3.63
C THR A 76 -1.22 -8.61 -4.58
N ALA A 77 0.03 -8.64 -4.11
CA ALA A 77 1.22 -8.86 -4.96
C ALA A 77 1.18 -10.20 -5.74
N ALA A 78 0.48 -11.20 -5.21
CA ALA A 78 0.24 -12.46 -5.94
C ALA A 78 -0.56 -12.29 -7.25
N THR A 79 -1.32 -11.20 -7.37
CA THR A 79 -2.17 -10.93 -8.54
C THR A 79 -1.55 -9.94 -9.52
N TRP A 80 -0.41 -9.34 -9.16
CA TRP A 80 0.23 -8.34 -10.02
C TRP A 80 0.76 -8.98 -11.30
N ARG A 81 0.58 -8.28 -12.41
CA ARG A 81 0.97 -8.71 -13.75
C ARG A 81 1.43 -7.51 -14.57
N HIS A 82 1.96 -7.75 -15.73
CA HIS A 82 2.29 -6.67 -16.67
C HIS A 82 1.11 -5.71 -16.84
N GLY A 83 1.39 -4.40 -16.72
CA GLY A 83 0.40 -3.34 -16.78
C GLY A 83 -0.31 -3.04 -15.44
N SER A 84 -0.09 -3.82 -14.36
CA SER A 84 -0.62 -3.48 -13.04
C SER A 84 -0.04 -2.15 -12.56
N ARG A 85 -0.91 -1.24 -12.10
CA ARG A 85 -0.51 0.07 -11.55
C ARG A 85 -0.41 -0.03 -10.03
N LEU A 86 0.66 0.51 -9.47
CA LEU A 86 0.97 0.43 -8.04
C LEU A 86 1.25 1.83 -7.49
N ASN A 87 0.68 2.13 -6.32
CA ASN A 87 1.09 3.30 -5.55
C ASN A 87 2.53 3.11 -5.08
N LEU A 88 3.38 4.11 -5.25
CA LEU A 88 4.78 4.04 -4.84
C LEU A 88 5.10 5.12 -3.82
N GLU A 89 5.87 4.73 -2.80
CA GLU A 89 6.48 5.64 -1.85
C GLU A 89 7.90 5.16 -1.53
N ARG A 90 8.89 6.05 -1.56
CA ARG A 90 10.25 5.75 -1.11
C ARG A 90 10.33 5.84 0.42
N ALA A 91 11.23 5.05 1.01
CA ALA A 91 11.46 5.11 2.44
C ALA A 91 11.84 6.53 2.90
N LEU A 92 11.30 6.93 4.06
CA LEU A 92 11.62 8.17 4.76
C LEU A 92 13.13 8.28 5.01
N LYS A 93 13.66 9.48 4.83
CA LYS A 93 14.99 9.88 5.27
C LYS A 93 14.88 10.65 6.59
N ILE A 94 15.99 10.74 7.31
CA ILE A 94 16.07 11.60 8.50
C ILE A 94 15.85 13.05 8.08
N GLY A 95 14.86 13.71 8.68
CA GLY A 95 14.49 15.09 8.38
C GLY A 95 13.31 15.25 7.40
N ASP A 96 12.83 14.18 6.79
CA ASP A 96 11.60 14.24 5.99
C ASP A 96 10.36 14.47 6.88
N GLU A 97 9.33 15.11 6.32
CA GLU A 97 8.07 15.35 7.01
C GLU A 97 7.23 14.06 7.10
N LEU A 98 6.62 13.82 8.25
CA LEU A 98 5.63 12.76 8.46
C LEU A 98 4.22 13.30 8.16
N GLY A 99 3.87 13.40 6.88
CA GLY A 99 2.60 13.99 6.44
C GLY A 99 1.36 13.12 6.67
N GLY A 100 1.53 11.82 6.88
CA GLY A 100 0.45 10.86 7.16
C GLY A 100 0.58 10.27 8.56
N HIS A 101 0.81 8.95 8.65
CA HIS A 101 1.13 8.26 9.90
C HIS A 101 2.32 7.31 9.69
N LEU A 102 2.80 6.67 10.75
CA LEU A 102 3.89 5.71 10.63
C LEU A 102 3.41 4.44 9.91
N VAL A 103 3.85 4.25 8.67
CA VAL A 103 3.56 3.08 7.83
C VAL A 103 4.83 2.25 7.70
N SER A 104 4.74 0.96 7.99
CA SER A 104 5.88 0.03 7.89
C SER A 104 6.07 -0.51 6.48
N GLY A 105 4.97 -0.62 5.74
CA GLY A 105 4.89 -1.43 4.54
C GLY A 105 4.74 -2.93 4.87
N HIS A 106 4.32 -3.25 6.09
CA HIS A 106 4.09 -4.62 6.56
C HIS A 106 2.59 -4.90 6.54
N VAL A 107 2.08 -5.17 5.35
CA VAL A 107 0.67 -5.44 5.09
C VAL A 107 0.17 -6.61 5.94
N ASP A 108 -0.95 -6.40 6.64
CA ASP A 108 -1.57 -7.40 7.52
C ASP A 108 -2.52 -8.33 6.79
N GLY A 109 -3.10 -7.85 5.69
CA GLY A 109 -4.06 -8.60 4.90
C GLY A 109 -4.65 -7.76 3.77
N ILE A 110 -5.74 -8.26 3.21
CA ILE A 110 -6.43 -7.65 2.07
C ILE A 110 -7.81 -7.20 2.53
N ALA A 111 -8.16 -5.94 2.27
CA ALA A 111 -9.52 -5.43 2.39
C ALA A 111 -10.20 -5.42 1.01
N GLU A 112 -11.53 -5.58 1.01
CA GLU A 112 -12.36 -5.51 -0.18
C GLU A 112 -13.15 -4.20 -0.21
N VAL A 113 -13.18 -3.53 -1.36
CA VAL A 113 -14.06 -2.37 -1.60
C VAL A 113 -15.50 -2.87 -1.69
N ILE A 114 -16.34 -2.52 -0.73
CA ILE A 114 -17.75 -2.95 -0.68
C ILE A 114 -18.74 -1.85 -1.08
N ALA A 115 -18.30 -0.59 -1.07
CA ALA A 115 -19.11 0.55 -1.48
C ALA A 115 -18.23 1.65 -2.06
N ARG A 116 -18.75 2.37 -3.05
CA ARG A 116 -18.20 3.62 -3.58
C ARG A 116 -19.34 4.59 -3.86
N GLU A 117 -19.21 5.77 -3.29
CA GLU A 117 -20.12 6.90 -3.52
C GLU A 117 -19.27 8.08 -3.99
N ASP A 118 -19.41 8.45 -5.25
CA ASP A 118 -18.73 9.62 -5.81
C ASP A 118 -19.56 10.86 -5.48
N LEU A 119 -18.95 11.79 -4.77
CA LEU A 119 -19.46 13.10 -4.41
C LEU A 119 -18.87 14.14 -5.38
N PRO A 120 -19.38 15.40 -5.42
CA PRO A 120 -18.92 16.37 -6.41
C PRO A 120 -17.41 16.56 -6.50
N GLU A 121 -16.68 16.46 -5.38
CA GLU A 121 -15.21 16.62 -5.34
C GLU A 121 -14.50 15.49 -4.62
N THR A 122 -15.20 14.62 -3.90
CA THR A 122 -14.62 13.56 -3.06
C THR A 122 -15.25 12.22 -3.40
N ALA A 123 -14.70 11.13 -2.86
CA ALA A 123 -15.34 9.83 -2.90
C ALA A 123 -15.38 9.22 -1.50
N ARG A 124 -16.55 8.72 -1.09
CA ARG A 124 -16.69 7.88 0.09
C ARG A 124 -16.49 6.43 -0.34
N LEU A 125 -15.49 5.77 0.23
CA LEU A 125 -15.19 4.37 -0.02
C LEU A 125 -15.46 3.55 1.24
N GLY A 126 -16.25 2.49 1.10
CA GLY A 126 -16.49 1.49 2.13
C GLY A 126 -15.66 0.25 1.89
N PHE A 127 -15.08 -0.29 2.94
CA PHE A 127 -14.21 -1.47 2.90
C PHE A 127 -14.67 -2.53 3.89
N ARG A 128 -14.44 -3.80 3.55
CA ARG A 128 -14.51 -4.91 4.49
C ARG A 128 -13.10 -5.38 4.79
N ALA A 129 -12.73 -5.38 6.08
CA ALA A 129 -11.48 -5.93 6.56
C ALA A 129 -11.61 -7.41 6.89
N PRO A 130 -10.53 -8.19 6.88
CA PRO A 130 -10.52 -9.50 7.53
C PRO A 130 -10.98 -9.37 8.99
N PRO A 131 -11.88 -10.25 9.50
CA PRO A 131 -12.43 -10.13 10.85
C PRO A 131 -11.37 -10.03 11.96
N ALA A 132 -10.23 -10.72 11.79
CA ALA A 132 -9.11 -10.67 12.74
C ALA A 132 -8.45 -9.29 12.82
N LEU A 133 -8.57 -8.46 11.77
CA LEU A 133 -7.97 -7.12 11.69
C LEU A 133 -8.95 -6.01 12.08
N ALA A 134 -10.26 -6.25 12.04
CA ALA A 134 -11.29 -5.24 12.30
C ALA A 134 -11.12 -4.56 13.68
N ARG A 135 -10.71 -5.32 14.70
CA ARG A 135 -10.48 -4.80 16.07
C ARG A 135 -9.38 -3.72 16.18
N PHE A 136 -8.51 -3.62 15.19
CA PHE A 136 -7.44 -2.63 15.14
C PHE A 136 -7.82 -1.35 14.40
N ILE A 137 -9.00 -1.32 13.77
CA ILE A 137 -9.49 -0.19 12.98
C ILE A 137 -10.45 0.60 13.86
N ALA A 138 -10.09 1.84 14.18
CA ALA A 138 -10.88 2.71 15.04
C ALA A 138 -11.38 3.94 14.28
N GLN A 139 -12.60 4.38 14.61
CA GLN A 139 -13.11 5.65 14.08
C GLN A 139 -12.17 6.80 14.47
N LYS A 140 -11.82 7.66 13.51
CA LYS A 140 -10.81 8.72 13.62
C LYS A 140 -9.37 8.23 13.81
N GLY A 141 -9.14 6.92 13.80
CA GLY A 141 -7.79 6.35 13.69
C GLY A 141 -7.27 6.39 12.26
N SER A 142 -6.02 5.99 12.10
CA SER A 142 -5.35 5.87 10.81
C SER A 142 -5.37 4.43 10.30
N VAL A 143 -5.40 4.28 8.99
CA VAL A 143 -5.22 3.01 8.29
C VAL A 143 -4.44 3.27 7.01
N ALA A 144 -3.57 2.34 6.60
CA ALA A 144 -2.95 2.41 5.28
C ALA A 144 -3.64 1.40 4.34
N LEU A 145 -4.18 1.90 3.24
CA LEU A 145 -4.80 1.10 2.18
C LEU A 145 -4.00 1.29 0.89
N ASP A 146 -3.49 0.20 0.30
CA ASP A 146 -2.53 0.25 -0.82
C ASP A 146 -1.44 1.32 -0.61
N GLY A 147 -0.96 1.45 0.64
CA GLY A 147 0.07 2.40 1.04
C GLY A 147 -0.40 3.84 1.21
N VAL A 148 -1.69 4.13 1.05
CA VAL A 148 -2.26 5.46 1.27
C VAL A 148 -2.68 5.60 2.73
N SER A 149 -2.15 6.60 3.44
CA SER A 149 -2.58 6.98 4.79
C SER A 149 -3.95 7.63 4.75
N LEU A 150 -4.91 7.05 5.46
CA LEU A 150 -6.29 7.51 5.46
C LEU A 150 -6.85 7.57 6.88
N THR A 151 -7.69 8.57 7.13
CA THR A 151 -8.48 8.66 8.35
C THR A 151 -9.76 7.85 8.21
N VAL A 152 -10.01 6.98 9.17
CA VAL A 152 -11.25 6.20 9.26
C VAL A 152 -12.39 7.11 9.72
N ASN A 153 -13.46 7.20 8.91
CA ASN A 153 -14.64 8.02 9.23
C ASN A 153 -15.69 7.25 10.01
N GLU A 154 -15.94 6.00 9.64
CA GLU A 154 -16.97 5.15 10.21
C GLU A 154 -16.43 3.73 10.38
N VAL A 155 -16.91 3.02 11.41
CA VAL A 155 -16.60 1.60 11.67
C VAL A 155 -17.90 0.91 12.08
N ALA A 156 -18.16 -0.26 11.51
CA ALA A 156 -19.26 -1.14 11.89
C ALA A 156 -18.82 -2.60 11.69
N ASP A 157 -18.70 -3.34 12.77
CA ASP A 157 -18.21 -4.73 12.80
C ASP A 157 -16.87 -4.90 12.04
N ASP A 158 -16.88 -5.60 10.91
CA ASP A 158 -15.72 -5.82 10.04
C ASP A 158 -15.62 -4.83 8.89
N THR A 159 -16.50 -3.83 8.86
CA THR A 159 -16.52 -2.81 7.81
C THR A 159 -16.14 -1.43 8.33
N PHE A 160 -15.54 -0.63 7.46
CA PHE A 160 -15.19 0.75 7.75
C PHE A 160 -15.28 1.60 6.49
N ALA A 161 -15.35 2.92 6.66
CA ALA A 161 -15.39 3.85 5.55
C ALA A 161 -14.36 4.97 5.72
N VAL A 162 -13.87 5.45 4.57
CA VAL A 162 -12.98 6.62 4.46
C VAL A 162 -13.55 7.60 3.46
N LEU A 163 -13.26 8.89 3.63
CA LEU A 163 -13.53 9.93 2.66
C LEU A 163 -12.22 10.31 1.96
N VAL A 164 -12.19 10.16 0.65
CA VAL A 164 -10.99 10.40 -0.17
C VAL A 164 -11.13 11.74 -0.88
N ILE A 165 -10.15 12.61 -0.67
CA ILE A 165 -10.10 13.96 -1.26
C ILE A 165 -9.66 13.92 -2.72
N PRO A 166 -9.91 14.97 -3.53
CA PRO A 166 -9.60 14.99 -4.97
C PRO A 166 -8.12 14.72 -5.26
N HIS A 167 -7.23 15.30 -4.47
CA HIS A 167 -5.79 15.09 -4.65
C HIS A 167 -5.44 13.59 -4.54
N THR A 168 -5.93 12.89 -3.53
CA THR A 168 -5.66 11.46 -3.34
C THR A 168 -6.26 10.61 -4.46
N LEU A 169 -7.47 10.94 -4.94
CA LEU A 169 -8.08 10.26 -6.08
C LEU A 169 -7.24 10.40 -7.37
N GLN A 170 -6.56 11.53 -7.56
CA GLN A 170 -5.74 11.81 -8.74
C GLN A 170 -4.31 11.27 -8.61
N ALA A 171 -3.70 11.42 -7.42
CA ALA A 171 -2.30 11.09 -7.18
C ALA A 171 -2.07 9.61 -6.86
N THR A 172 -3.14 8.81 -6.71
CA THR A 172 -3.07 7.38 -6.37
C THR A 172 -3.94 6.53 -7.27
N THR A 173 -3.87 5.21 -7.09
CA THR A 173 -4.75 4.25 -7.79
C THR A 173 -6.21 4.33 -7.34
N PHE A 174 -6.54 5.08 -6.29
CA PHE A 174 -7.88 5.16 -5.70
C PHE A 174 -8.94 5.76 -6.62
N GLY A 175 -8.56 6.64 -7.53
CA GLY A 175 -9.49 7.14 -8.54
C GLY A 175 -10.12 6.05 -9.42
N ALA A 176 -9.42 4.94 -9.61
CA ALA A 176 -9.85 3.82 -10.45
C ALA A 176 -10.54 2.68 -9.68
N LEU A 177 -10.53 2.68 -8.32
CA LEU A 177 -11.12 1.61 -7.51
C LEU A 177 -12.62 1.46 -7.75
N ARG A 178 -13.08 0.23 -7.75
CA ARG A 178 -14.50 -0.16 -7.92
C ARG A 178 -14.91 -1.15 -6.84
N VAL A 179 -16.20 -1.27 -6.61
CA VAL A 179 -16.75 -2.31 -5.73
C VAL A 179 -16.31 -3.69 -6.21
N GLY A 180 -15.82 -4.51 -5.30
CA GLY A 180 -15.21 -5.82 -5.54
C GLY A 180 -13.69 -5.80 -5.70
N ASP A 181 -13.06 -4.62 -5.86
CA ASP A 181 -11.60 -4.53 -5.90
C ASP A 181 -11.00 -4.83 -4.52
N LYS A 182 -9.77 -5.32 -4.54
CA LYS A 182 -8.99 -5.68 -3.37
C LYS A 182 -7.83 -4.73 -3.19
N VAL A 183 -7.60 -4.29 -1.96
CA VAL A 183 -6.50 -3.40 -1.57
C VAL A 183 -5.72 -4.00 -0.42
N ASN A 184 -4.42 -3.74 -0.36
CA ASN A 184 -3.59 -4.10 0.78
C ASN A 184 -3.97 -3.26 1.99
N LEU A 185 -4.14 -3.90 3.13
CA LEU A 185 -4.48 -3.27 4.40
C LEU A 185 -3.32 -3.41 5.38
N GLU A 186 -2.80 -2.29 5.88
CA GLU A 186 -1.92 -2.23 7.05
C GLU A 186 -2.64 -1.46 8.15
N VAL A 187 -2.80 -2.07 9.33
CA VAL A 187 -3.37 -1.40 10.50
C VAL A 187 -2.33 -0.49 11.15
N ASP A 188 -2.79 0.54 11.87
CA ASP A 188 -1.89 1.41 12.63
C ASP A 188 -1.04 0.58 13.62
N GLN A 189 0.28 0.77 13.58
CA GLN A 189 1.23 0.05 14.42
C GLN A 189 0.93 0.23 15.91
N MET A 190 0.46 1.41 16.33
CA MET A 190 0.10 1.67 17.72
C MET A 190 -1.03 0.76 18.18
N ALA A 191 -2.05 0.55 17.34
CA ALA A 191 -3.15 -0.37 17.64
C ALA A 191 -2.66 -1.81 17.77
N ARG A 192 -1.74 -2.25 16.89
CA ARG A 192 -1.13 -3.59 16.91
C ARG A 192 -0.37 -3.85 18.21
N TYR A 193 0.52 -2.95 18.61
CA TYR A 193 1.33 -3.13 19.82
C TYR A 193 0.50 -2.97 21.09
N ALA A 194 -0.46 -2.04 21.13
CA ALA A 194 -1.38 -1.90 22.25
C ALA A 194 -2.17 -3.19 22.49
N ALA A 195 -2.74 -3.78 21.42
CA ALA A 195 -3.46 -5.05 21.54
C ALA A 195 -2.56 -6.16 22.06
N ARG A 196 -1.34 -6.31 21.53
CA ARG A 196 -0.40 -7.36 21.97
C ARG A 196 -0.02 -7.24 23.45
N LEU A 197 0.15 -6.01 23.95
CA LEU A 197 0.45 -5.77 25.37
C LEU A 197 -0.76 -6.06 26.28
N MET A 198 -1.99 -5.99 25.76
CA MET A 198 -3.21 -6.28 26.52
C MET A 198 -3.54 -7.79 26.57
N GLU A 199 -3.04 -8.59 25.64
CA GLU A 199 -3.27 -10.05 25.60
C GLU A 199 -2.60 -10.83 26.76
N GLY A 200 -1.67 -10.22 27.48
CA GLY A 200 -0.93 -10.82 28.59
C GLY A 200 -1.48 -10.48 29.99
N ARG A 201 -2.70 -9.91 30.09
CA ARG A 201 -3.33 -9.55 31.36
C ARG A 201 -4.58 -10.37 31.63
#